data_0dc3c992498cc2b44bde24af5e8c9cdf
#
_entry.id   0dc3c992498cc2b44bde24af5e8c9cdf
#
_cell.length_a   1.000
_cell.length_b   1.000
_cell.length_c   1.000
_cell.angle_alpha   90.00
_cell.angle_beta   90.00
_cell.angle_gamma   90.00
#
_symmetry.space_group_name_H-M   'P 1'
#
loop_
_entity.id
_entity.type
_entity.pdbx_description
1 polymer ?
#
loop_
_entity_poly.entity_id
_entity_poly.type
_entity_poly.pdbx_seq_one_letter_code
_entity_poly.pdbx_strand_id
1 'polypeptide(L)'
;MAKTALITGASSGIGREIARDLSARGFRVILSARREERLRELAEELGDNTRVIVCDVSDREECLRLYEETKNEKISVLVNCAGFGAVGSFDELPLDTELKMIDTNVTAVHMLTKLFLKDFVAADRGYIMNIASSAGLMY
;
A
#
# COMPACT_ATOMS: atom_id res chain seq x y z
N MET A 1 22.65 6.83 3.19
CA MET A 1 21.44 7.24 2.47
C MET A 1 20.23 6.57 3.11
N ALA A 2 19.24 7.35 3.50
CA ALA A 2 18.02 6.79 4.09
C ALA A 2 17.31 5.89 3.07
N LYS A 3 16.86 4.70 3.51
CA LYS A 3 16.02 3.81 2.70
C LYS A 3 14.60 4.38 2.64
N THR A 4 13.92 4.25 1.52
CA THR A 4 12.55 4.72 1.35
C THR A 4 11.57 3.55 1.26
N ALA A 5 10.49 3.60 2.02
CA ALA A 5 9.42 2.63 1.98
C ALA A 5 8.12 3.27 1.49
N LEU A 6 7.42 2.61 0.57
CA LEU A 6 6.08 2.95 0.15
C LEU A 6 5.09 1.98 0.80
N ILE A 7 4.11 2.51 1.53
CA ILE A 7 3.11 1.72 2.26
C ILE A 7 1.73 2.08 1.73
N THR A 8 1.04 1.12 1.13
CA THR A 8 -0.38 1.26 0.80
C THR A 8 -1.25 0.87 1.99
N GLY A 9 -2.46 1.41 2.09
CA GLY A 9 -3.32 1.18 3.24
C GLY A 9 -2.80 1.77 4.55
N ALA A 10 -1.98 2.81 4.47
CA ALA A 10 -1.29 3.40 5.62
C ALA A 10 -2.18 4.22 6.55
N SER A 11 -3.45 4.48 6.19
CA SER A 11 -4.36 5.33 6.98
C SER A 11 -4.91 4.66 8.23
N SER A 12 -4.75 3.36 8.40
CA SER A 12 -5.30 2.62 9.54
C SER A 12 -4.65 1.25 9.73
N GLY A 13 -4.91 0.64 10.89
CA GLY A 13 -4.59 -0.75 11.18
C GLY A 13 -3.12 -1.11 10.97
N ILE A 14 -2.88 -2.27 10.37
CA ILE A 14 -1.55 -2.84 10.16
C ILE A 14 -0.64 -1.91 9.34
N GLY A 15 -1.15 -1.32 8.27
CA GLY A 15 -0.37 -0.41 7.42
C GLY A 15 0.15 0.81 8.17
N ARG A 16 -0.66 1.37 9.07
CA ARG A 16 -0.26 2.48 9.93
C ARG A 16 0.82 2.09 10.92
N GLU A 17 0.71 0.93 11.55
CA GLU A 17 1.73 0.43 12.49
C GLU A 17 3.05 0.09 11.79
N ILE A 18 2.99 -0.49 10.60
CA ILE A 18 4.19 -0.72 9.77
C ILE A 18 4.88 0.61 9.42
N ALA A 19 4.11 1.64 9.08
CA ALA A 19 4.67 2.96 8.79
C ALA A 19 5.39 3.55 10.00
N ARG A 20 4.83 3.41 11.21
CA ARG A 20 5.47 3.81 12.47
C ARG A 20 6.78 3.07 12.72
N ASP A 21 6.75 1.75 12.59
CA ASP A 21 7.95 0.91 12.81
C ASP A 21 9.07 1.24 11.81
N LEU A 22 8.75 1.36 10.53
CA LEU A 22 9.74 1.70 9.51
C LEU A 22 10.29 3.13 9.71
N SER A 23 9.45 4.10 10.05
CA SER A 23 9.89 5.46 10.39
C SER A 23 10.84 5.47 11.60
N ALA A 24 10.48 4.74 12.68
CA ALA A 24 11.32 4.60 13.86
C ALA A 24 12.69 3.94 13.56
N ARG A 25 12.77 3.11 12.52
CA ARG A 25 14.02 2.51 12.02
C ARG A 25 14.80 3.42 11.06
N GLY A 26 14.37 4.67 10.89
CA GLY A 26 15.06 5.66 10.05
C GLY A 26 14.74 5.58 8.56
N PHE A 27 13.69 4.87 8.17
CA PHE A 27 13.22 4.93 6.79
C PHE A 27 12.51 6.26 6.51
N ARG A 28 12.72 6.79 5.32
CA ARG A 28 11.77 7.72 4.75
C ARG A 28 10.52 6.94 4.37
N VAL A 29 9.33 7.41 4.76
CA VAL A 29 8.09 6.69 4.49
C VAL A 29 7.18 7.50 3.56
N ILE A 30 6.62 6.82 2.56
CA ILE A 30 5.58 7.35 1.69
C ILE A 30 4.29 6.63 2.05
N LEU A 31 3.33 7.39 2.56
CA LEU A 31 2.05 6.90 3.04
C LEU A 31 1.00 7.04 1.95
N SER A 32 0.38 5.95 1.56
CA SER A 32 -0.67 5.95 0.54
C SER A 32 -1.95 5.30 1.05
N ALA A 33 -3.07 5.97 0.89
CA ALA A 33 -4.42 5.48 1.13
C ALA A 33 -5.46 6.49 0.56
N ARG A 34 -6.73 6.17 0.71
CA ARG A 34 -7.83 7.03 0.23
C ARG A 34 -8.14 8.20 1.17
N ARG A 35 -7.95 8.01 2.49
CA ARG A 35 -8.35 8.99 3.53
C ARG A 35 -7.21 9.95 3.83
N GLU A 36 -7.19 11.06 3.12
CA GLU A 36 -6.14 12.07 3.19
C GLU A 36 -5.92 12.58 4.62
N GLU A 37 -6.99 12.92 5.34
CA GLU A 37 -6.90 13.46 6.70
C GLU A 37 -6.10 12.54 7.63
N ARG A 38 -6.42 11.23 7.62
CA ARG A 38 -5.70 10.24 8.44
C ARG A 38 -4.23 10.06 8.03
N LEU A 39 -3.93 10.19 6.73
CA LEU A 39 -2.55 10.15 6.26
C LEU A 39 -1.77 11.37 6.74
N ARG A 40 -2.40 12.55 6.73
CA ARG A 40 -1.78 13.79 7.20
C ARG A 40 -1.53 13.78 8.71
N GLU A 41 -2.50 13.31 9.50
CA GLU A 41 -2.32 13.11 10.95
C GLU A 41 -1.12 12.18 11.24
N LEU A 42 -1.02 11.07 10.53
CA LEU A 42 0.12 10.17 10.68
C LEU A 42 1.43 10.81 10.21
N ALA A 43 1.41 11.59 9.13
CA ALA A 43 2.61 12.28 8.64
C ALA A 43 3.10 13.34 9.63
N GLU A 44 2.20 14.07 10.29
CA GLU A 44 2.54 15.01 11.36
C GLU A 44 3.19 14.29 12.55
N GLU A 45 2.66 13.12 12.92
CA GLU A 45 3.23 12.27 13.99
C GLU A 45 4.65 11.79 13.64
N LEU A 46 4.86 11.37 12.40
CA LEU A 46 6.13 10.78 11.95
C LEU A 46 7.20 11.80 11.54
N GLY A 47 6.80 13.05 11.30
CA GLY A 47 7.71 14.16 11.01
C GLY A 47 8.13 14.30 9.55
N ASP A 48 9.12 15.15 9.32
CA ASP A 48 9.49 15.69 7.99
C ASP A 48 9.96 14.64 6.97
N ASN A 49 10.35 13.47 7.43
CA ASN A 49 10.81 12.38 6.55
C ASN A 49 9.66 11.53 5.99
N THR A 50 8.47 12.13 5.93
CA THR A 50 7.22 11.48 5.53
C THR A 50 6.56 12.21 4.36
N ARG A 51 6.10 11.46 3.36
CA ARG A 51 5.32 11.99 2.23
C ARG A 51 3.95 11.32 2.20
N VAL A 52 2.92 12.10 1.89
CA VAL A 52 1.55 11.61 1.70
C VAL A 52 1.19 11.61 0.22
N ILE A 53 0.62 10.51 -0.27
CA ILE A 53 0.03 10.39 -1.59
C ILE A 53 -1.35 9.76 -1.46
N VAL A 54 -2.39 10.55 -1.72
CA VAL A 54 -3.76 10.04 -1.74
C VAL A 54 -3.96 9.19 -2.99
N CYS A 55 -4.41 7.95 -2.81
CA CYS A 55 -4.57 6.99 -3.89
C CYS A 55 -5.63 5.95 -3.54
N ASP A 56 -6.56 5.69 -4.43
CA ASP A 56 -7.45 4.52 -4.37
C ASP A 56 -6.85 3.40 -5.23
N VAL A 57 -6.18 2.45 -4.60
CA VAL A 57 -5.53 1.34 -5.32
C VAL A 57 -6.52 0.37 -5.98
N SER A 58 -7.82 0.46 -5.72
CA SER A 58 -8.82 -0.27 -6.48
C SER A 58 -8.98 0.24 -7.92
N ASP A 59 -8.47 1.43 -8.20
CA ASP A 59 -8.42 2.01 -9.54
C ASP A 59 -7.03 1.73 -10.17
N ARG A 60 -7.03 1.11 -11.33
CA ARG A 60 -5.80 0.73 -12.04
C ARG A 60 -4.98 1.94 -12.49
N GLU A 61 -5.65 3.01 -12.94
CA GLU A 61 -4.98 4.26 -13.33
C GLU A 61 -4.31 4.92 -12.12
N GLU A 62 -4.95 4.86 -10.95
CA GLU A 62 -4.38 5.35 -9.70
C GLU A 62 -3.14 4.53 -9.28
N CYS A 63 -3.14 3.22 -9.46
CA CYS A 63 -1.94 2.40 -9.23
C CYS A 63 -0.77 2.81 -10.14
N LEU A 64 -1.06 3.05 -11.44
CA LEU A 64 -0.05 3.54 -12.37
C LEU A 64 0.46 4.93 -11.97
N ARG A 65 -0.43 5.84 -11.58
CA ARG A 65 -0.07 7.18 -11.10
C ARG A 65 0.81 7.10 -9.85
N LEU A 66 0.47 6.26 -8.88
CA LEU A 66 1.27 6.07 -7.67
C LEU A 66 2.69 5.62 -8.00
N TYR A 67 2.84 4.67 -8.92
CA TYR A 67 4.16 4.24 -9.38
C TYR A 67 4.92 5.38 -10.09
N GLU A 68 4.28 6.08 -11.05
CA GLU A 68 4.92 7.18 -11.78
C GLU A 68 5.40 8.31 -10.87
N GLU A 69 4.61 8.65 -9.85
CA GLU A 69 4.97 9.69 -8.88
C GLU A 69 6.12 9.29 -7.94
N THR A 70 6.37 7.99 -7.76
CA THR A 70 7.34 7.50 -6.77
C THR A 70 8.55 6.78 -7.35
N LYS A 71 8.54 6.39 -8.63
CA LYS A 71 9.62 5.61 -9.25
C LYS A 71 11.01 6.25 -9.13
N ASN A 72 11.10 7.58 -9.07
CA ASN A 72 12.37 8.31 -8.93
C ASN A 72 12.78 8.50 -7.46
N GLU A 73 11.98 8.10 -6.51
CA GLU A 73 12.26 8.25 -5.08
C GLU A 73 13.11 7.13 -4.49
N LYS A 74 13.65 6.26 -5.33
CA LYS A 74 14.51 5.13 -4.94
C LYS A 74 13.87 4.27 -3.85
N ILE A 75 12.61 3.90 -4.07
CA ILE A 75 11.90 2.98 -3.19
C ILE A 75 12.73 1.72 -2.99
N SER A 76 12.93 1.31 -1.77
CA SER A 76 13.64 0.08 -1.39
C SER A 76 12.73 -0.95 -0.70
N VAL A 77 11.57 -0.52 -0.25
CA VAL A 77 10.55 -1.39 0.34
C VAL A 77 9.17 -1.00 -0.18
N LEU A 78 8.46 -1.97 -0.75
CA LEU A 78 7.04 -1.86 -1.07
C LEU A 78 6.24 -2.68 -0.06
N VAL A 79 5.29 -2.04 0.63
CA VAL A 79 4.36 -2.72 1.53
C VAL A 79 2.96 -2.65 0.93
N ASN A 80 2.48 -3.77 0.42
CA ASN A 80 1.11 -3.95 -0.04
C ASN A 80 0.23 -4.31 1.15
N CYS A 81 -0.40 -3.31 1.77
CA CYS A 81 -1.27 -3.49 2.94
C CYS A 81 -2.70 -2.99 2.72
N ALA A 82 -2.98 -2.28 1.62
CA ALA A 82 -4.34 -1.91 1.28
C ALA A 82 -5.19 -3.16 1.01
N GLY A 83 -6.34 -3.24 1.67
CA GLY A 83 -7.25 -4.36 1.51
C GLY A 83 -8.49 -4.18 2.39
N PHE A 84 -9.55 -4.85 2.03
CA PHE A 84 -10.76 -4.93 2.86
C PHE A 84 -11.49 -6.26 2.60
N GLY A 85 -12.37 -6.63 3.53
CA GLY A 85 -13.28 -7.76 3.40
C GLY A 85 -14.72 -7.30 3.43
N ALA A 86 -15.61 -8.13 2.90
CA ALA A 86 -17.04 -7.99 3.04
C ALA A 86 -17.60 -9.26 3.69
N VAL A 87 -18.62 -9.10 4.54
CA VAL A 87 -19.29 -10.19 5.24
C VAL A 87 -20.74 -10.23 4.78
N GLY A 88 -21.20 -11.39 4.39
CA GLY A 88 -22.56 -11.65 3.94
C GLY A 88 -22.63 -12.91 3.08
N SER A 89 -23.84 -13.35 2.74
CA SER A 89 -24.00 -14.44 1.80
C SER A 89 -23.56 -14.01 0.39
N PHE A 90 -22.98 -14.92 -0.35
CA PHE A 90 -22.44 -14.63 -1.68
C PHE A 90 -23.52 -14.11 -2.66
N ASP A 91 -24.74 -14.64 -2.56
CA ASP A 91 -25.89 -14.25 -3.38
C ASP A 91 -26.50 -12.88 -3.00
N GLU A 92 -26.19 -12.36 -1.82
CA GLU A 92 -26.73 -11.09 -1.32
C GLU A 92 -25.72 -9.93 -1.42
N LEU A 93 -24.43 -10.23 -1.45
CA LEU A 93 -23.40 -9.19 -1.57
C LEU A 93 -23.49 -8.48 -2.93
N PRO A 94 -23.44 -7.14 -2.95
CA PRO A 94 -23.43 -6.40 -4.20
C PRO A 94 -22.19 -6.75 -5.04
N LEU A 95 -22.39 -7.05 -6.33
CA LEU A 95 -21.31 -7.38 -7.26
C LEU A 95 -20.21 -6.32 -7.29
N ASP A 96 -20.57 -5.03 -7.27
CA ASP A 96 -19.58 -3.94 -7.27
C ASP A 96 -18.69 -3.95 -6.02
N THR A 97 -19.21 -4.36 -4.88
CA THR A 97 -18.42 -4.51 -3.64
C THR A 97 -17.40 -5.62 -3.80
N GLU A 98 -17.80 -6.75 -4.36
CA GLU A 98 -16.91 -7.89 -4.59
C GLU A 98 -15.83 -7.57 -5.63
N LEU A 99 -16.20 -6.95 -6.75
CA LEU A 99 -15.25 -6.52 -7.77
C LEU A 99 -14.23 -5.53 -7.20
N LYS A 100 -14.68 -4.55 -6.41
CA LYS A 100 -13.80 -3.61 -5.74
C LYS A 100 -12.87 -4.29 -4.73
N MET A 101 -13.34 -5.31 -4.05
CA MET A 101 -12.54 -6.13 -3.14
C MET A 101 -11.44 -6.89 -3.91
N ILE A 102 -11.77 -7.48 -5.06
CA ILE A 102 -10.79 -8.13 -5.94
C ILE A 102 -9.78 -7.11 -6.46
N ASP A 103 -10.23 -5.96 -6.93
CA ASP A 103 -9.34 -4.92 -7.45
C ASP A 103 -8.38 -4.41 -6.37
N THR A 104 -8.84 -4.24 -5.14
CA THR A 104 -8.00 -3.79 -4.03
C THR A 104 -7.06 -4.89 -3.53
N ASN A 105 -7.58 -6.08 -3.26
CA ASN A 105 -6.84 -7.15 -2.56
C ASN A 105 -5.94 -7.97 -3.50
N VAL A 106 -6.26 -8.01 -4.79
CA VAL A 106 -5.56 -8.85 -5.78
C VAL A 106 -4.94 -8.00 -6.89
N THR A 107 -5.75 -7.28 -7.66
CA THR A 107 -5.27 -6.53 -8.84
C THR A 107 -4.22 -5.48 -8.46
N ALA A 108 -4.49 -4.67 -7.42
CA ALA A 108 -3.55 -3.65 -6.95
C ALA A 108 -2.22 -4.26 -6.48
N VAL A 109 -2.27 -5.33 -5.71
CA VAL A 109 -1.08 -6.05 -5.24
C VAL A 109 -0.25 -6.57 -6.42
N HIS A 110 -0.91 -7.18 -7.41
CA HIS A 110 -0.26 -7.66 -8.62
C HIS A 110 0.40 -6.51 -9.40
N MET A 111 -0.34 -5.44 -9.66
CA MET A 111 0.14 -4.30 -10.43
C MET A 111 1.34 -3.62 -9.77
N LEU A 112 1.22 -3.22 -8.52
CA LEU A 112 2.29 -2.54 -7.80
C LEU A 112 3.53 -3.43 -7.64
N THR A 113 3.33 -4.71 -7.30
CA THR A 113 4.42 -5.69 -7.25
C THR A 113 5.15 -5.77 -8.60
N LYS A 114 4.41 -5.91 -9.70
CA LYS A 114 5.00 -6.01 -11.05
C LYS A 114 5.80 -4.78 -11.44
N LEU A 115 5.28 -3.59 -11.15
CA LEU A 115 5.91 -2.32 -11.48
C LEU A 115 7.20 -2.10 -10.68
N PHE A 116 7.13 -2.20 -9.35
CA PHE A 116 8.30 -1.99 -8.49
C PHE A 116 9.34 -3.10 -8.57
N LEU A 117 8.92 -4.36 -8.79
CA LEU A 117 9.86 -5.47 -8.92
C LEU A 117 10.83 -5.25 -10.08
N LYS A 118 10.39 -4.67 -11.18
CA LYS A 118 11.26 -4.32 -12.31
C LYS A 118 12.41 -3.40 -11.88
N ASP A 119 12.08 -2.37 -11.09
CA ASP A 119 13.08 -1.43 -10.58
C ASP A 119 14.01 -2.08 -9.55
N PHE A 120 13.46 -2.93 -8.68
CA PHE A 120 14.23 -3.65 -7.67
C PHE A 120 15.23 -4.63 -8.31
N VAL A 121 14.82 -5.34 -9.35
CA VAL A 121 15.71 -6.24 -10.12
C VAL A 121 16.80 -5.44 -10.80
N ALA A 122 16.47 -4.33 -11.47
CA ALA A 122 17.45 -3.47 -12.13
C ALA A 122 18.46 -2.85 -11.15
N ALA A 123 18.04 -2.57 -9.91
CA ALA A 123 18.88 -2.02 -8.86
C ALA A 123 19.63 -3.10 -8.03
N ASP A 124 19.37 -4.38 -8.29
CA ASP A 124 19.84 -5.53 -7.50
C ASP A 124 19.56 -5.38 -5.99
N ARG A 125 18.42 -4.78 -5.65
CA ARG A 125 17.99 -4.54 -4.26
C ARG A 125 16.52 -4.17 -4.20
N GLY A 126 15.87 -4.56 -3.11
CA GLY A 126 14.50 -4.20 -2.78
C GLY A 126 13.81 -5.30 -1.99
N TYR A 127 12.73 -4.93 -1.33
CA TYR A 127 11.90 -5.84 -0.55
C TYR A 127 10.43 -5.56 -0.86
N ILE A 128 9.66 -6.63 -0.99
CA ILE A 128 8.20 -6.55 -1.11
C ILE A 128 7.58 -7.29 0.06
N MET A 129 6.72 -6.60 0.79
CA MET A 129 5.94 -7.17 1.88
C MET A 129 4.46 -7.15 1.48
N ASN A 130 3.86 -8.32 1.37
CA ASN A 130 2.44 -8.47 1.12
C ASN A 130 1.75 -8.89 2.42
N ILE A 131 0.77 -8.10 2.87
CA ILE A 131 -0.01 -8.42 4.05
C ILE A 131 -1.15 -9.33 3.63
N ALA A 132 -1.05 -10.59 4.01
CA ALA A 132 -2.06 -11.60 3.78
C ALA A 132 -3.11 -11.61 4.91
N SER A 133 -4.04 -12.55 4.85
CA SER A 133 -5.05 -12.73 5.88
C SER A 133 -5.23 -14.21 6.20
N SER A 134 -5.51 -14.51 7.47
CA SER A 134 -5.96 -15.83 7.88
C SER A 134 -7.28 -16.24 7.21
N ALA A 135 -8.07 -15.27 6.74
CA ALA A 135 -9.28 -15.53 5.96
C ALA A 135 -9.02 -16.34 4.67
N GLY A 136 -7.81 -16.27 4.11
CA GLY A 136 -7.41 -17.12 2.98
C GLY A 136 -7.25 -18.61 3.31
N LEU A 137 -7.25 -18.96 4.58
CA LEU A 137 -7.16 -20.34 5.09
C LEU A 137 -8.50 -20.86 5.65
N MET A 138 -9.52 -20.00 5.65
CA MET A 138 -10.87 -20.32 6.12
C MET A 138 -11.76 -20.67 4.94
N TYR A 139 -12.63 -21.65 5.10
CA TYR A 139 -13.65 -22.08 4.12
C TYR A 139 -15.04 -21.99 4.70
#